data_fa3164efef59954d4440d61b61f12bd3
#
_entry.id   fa3164efef59954d4440d61b61f12bd3
#
_cell.length_a   1.000
_cell.length_b   1.000
_cell.length_c   1.000
_cell.angle_alpha   90.00
_cell.angle_beta   90.00
_cell.angle_gamma   90.00
#
_symmetry.space_group_name_H-M   'P 1'
#
loop_
_entity.id
_entity.type
_entity.pdbx_description
1 polymer ?
#
loop_
_entity_poly.entity_id
_entity_poly.type
_entity_poly.pdbx_seq_one_letter_code
_entity_poly.pdbx_strand_id
1 'polypeptide(L)'
;IELERLLKDAGAKVRIESYDRFVYLFRNVNQPFEFWAADGRGEDRTEPVAVKVRKRPRIDMKEWEEGGYNQVIYQNPAYTGGGEKRIIQRHGNLRVPVGTEVSFTLATNVMIDNAYLVLKQGVEGDEGGDAGGDQWPSPDSVELEVRDGRKFGGKFVVQESGGYFFQFADPEGFRSSQPERFRIQAIPDRKPVVRIVEPARLTEDVSPNAEIPIQAWVKDDYAVKKVDLGGNYYAAGEAEPERSRVALLDMEADGPTGAKGEPDLDPYILKLAELGSGDGRAPSPGARFEYFVLAEDFGRTGNKTADGRPIGNIGESQIYLLQVVDPDVLEDQYAREVMSFRDMTDRLRGRQESVRKDLEESQEKFLLGGKLDKDAAARLSRHRQDQVRVSEGLTGLAGNIGEMLGKMKMNKVGEEKWKDWLQGLREELDDIVEHKSDRIAEQLDELRSRAQESEQ
;
A
#
# COMPACT_ATOMS: atom_id res chain seq x y z
N ILE A 1 10.15 -73.87 10.83
CA ILE A 1 9.90 -73.38 12.20
C ILE A 1 11.16 -72.64 12.73
N GLU A 2 12.35 -73.15 12.50
CA GLU A 2 13.60 -72.49 12.99
C GLU A 2 13.96 -71.23 12.19
N LEU A 3 13.73 -71.26 10.90
CA LEU A 3 13.92 -70.07 10.01
C LEU A 3 12.96 -68.93 10.36
N GLU A 4 11.70 -69.25 10.69
CA GLU A 4 10.71 -68.29 11.13
C GLU A 4 11.07 -67.62 12.46
N ARG A 5 11.76 -68.34 13.35
CA ARG A 5 12.20 -67.84 14.67
C ARG A 5 13.38 -66.91 14.53
N LEU A 6 14.37 -67.23 13.73
CA LEU A 6 15.56 -66.41 13.44
C LEU A 6 15.19 -65.10 12.70
N LEU A 7 14.18 -65.16 11.83
CA LEU A 7 13.73 -64.01 11.05
C LEU A 7 12.80 -63.09 11.83
N LYS A 8 12.09 -63.61 12.84
CA LYS A 8 11.28 -62.81 13.75
C LYS A 8 12.13 -61.92 14.64
N ASP A 9 13.29 -62.42 15.08
CA ASP A 9 14.26 -61.66 15.90
C ASP A 9 14.98 -60.59 15.08
N ALA A 10 15.06 -60.69 13.75
CA ALA A 10 15.63 -59.72 12.84
C ALA A 10 14.63 -58.66 12.31
N GLY A 11 13.35 -58.67 12.74
CA GLY A 11 12.32 -57.75 12.29
C GLY A 11 11.88 -57.93 10.83
N ALA A 12 12.23 -59.00 10.18
CA ALA A 12 11.94 -59.29 8.79
C ALA A 12 10.67 -60.16 8.65
N LYS A 13 9.83 -59.86 7.68
CA LYS A 13 8.68 -60.68 7.31
C LYS A 13 9.02 -61.51 6.08
N VAL A 14 9.19 -62.85 6.28
CA VAL A 14 9.26 -63.80 5.19
C VAL A 14 7.85 -64.31 4.92
N ARG A 15 7.41 -64.25 3.68
CA ARG A 15 6.17 -64.85 3.21
C ARG A 15 6.49 -66.04 2.32
N ILE A 16 6.03 -67.23 2.71
CA ILE A 16 6.10 -68.39 1.89
C ILE A 16 4.89 -68.41 0.97
N GLU A 17 5.10 -68.21 -0.33
CA GLU A 17 3.99 -68.21 -1.31
C GLU A 17 3.72 -69.60 -1.91
N SER A 18 4.77 -70.44 -1.98
CA SER A 18 4.65 -71.82 -2.38
C SER A 18 5.88 -72.60 -1.84
N TYR A 19 5.92 -73.91 -1.95
CA TYR A 19 7.06 -74.76 -1.49
C TYR A 19 8.36 -74.49 -2.23
N ASP A 20 8.30 -73.81 -3.37
CA ASP A 20 9.41 -73.48 -4.29
C ASP A 20 9.69 -72.01 -4.45
N ARG A 21 8.92 -71.17 -3.76
CA ARG A 21 9.06 -69.70 -3.88
C ARG A 21 9.05 -69.00 -2.53
N PHE A 22 10.14 -68.28 -2.24
CA PHE A 22 10.33 -67.49 -1.02
C PHE A 22 10.43 -66.03 -1.38
N VAL A 23 9.71 -65.18 -0.64
CA VAL A 23 9.76 -63.72 -0.78
C VAL A 23 10.31 -63.12 0.50
N TYR A 24 11.40 -62.38 0.41
CA TYR A 24 12.00 -61.68 1.50
C TYR A 24 11.99 -60.16 1.23
N LEU A 25 11.45 -59.34 2.13
CA LEU A 25 11.36 -57.92 1.98
C LEU A 25 12.42 -57.23 2.83
N PHE A 26 13.47 -56.69 2.20
CA PHE A 26 14.43 -55.81 2.84
C PHE A 26 13.80 -54.43 3.03
N ARG A 27 13.83 -53.88 4.25
CA ARG A 27 13.33 -52.55 4.59
C ARG A 27 14.46 -51.65 5.03
N ASN A 28 14.33 -50.33 4.75
CA ASN A 28 15.28 -49.28 5.16
C ASN A 28 16.72 -49.60 4.73
N VAL A 29 16.89 -50.13 3.53
CA VAL A 29 18.21 -50.42 2.96
C VAL A 29 18.94 -49.12 2.68
N ASN A 30 19.96 -48.77 3.48
CA ASN A 30 20.74 -47.55 3.41
C ASN A 30 22.24 -47.78 3.18
N GLN A 31 22.67 -49.06 3.14
CA GLN A 31 24.03 -49.49 2.83
C GLN A 31 24.02 -50.64 1.84
N PRO A 32 25.01 -50.73 0.95
CA PRO A 32 25.13 -51.88 0.07
C PRO A 32 25.39 -53.14 0.89
N PHE A 33 24.83 -54.28 0.44
CA PHE A 33 25.03 -55.57 1.07
C PHE A 33 24.92 -56.67 0.02
N GLU A 34 25.38 -57.84 0.39
CA GLU A 34 25.19 -59.05 -0.40
C GLU A 34 24.31 -60.01 0.36
N PHE A 35 23.50 -60.76 -0.35
CA PHE A 35 22.69 -61.79 0.23
C PHE A 35 22.70 -63.05 -0.68
N TRP A 36 22.48 -64.16 -0.07
CA TRP A 36 22.33 -65.47 -0.72
C TRP A 36 21.27 -66.29 0.02
N ALA A 37 20.66 -67.20 -0.64
CA ALA A 37 19.86 -68.25 0.02
C ALA A 37 20.74 -69.49 0.31
N ALA A 38 20.54 -70.06 1.49
CA ALA A 38 21.22 -71.27 1.86
C ALA A 38 20.19 -72.33 2.35
N ASP A 39 20.51 -73.61 2.20
CA ASP A 39 19.74 -74.65 2.81
C ASP A 39 19.83 -74.58 4.35
N GLY A 40 18.97 -75.37 5.06
CA GLY A 40 18.94 -75.31 6.53
C GLY A 40 20.21 -75.84 7.22
N ARG A 41 21.16 -76.41 6.48
CA ARG A 41 22.47 -76.87 6.97
C ARG A 41 23.60 -75.93 6.57
N GLY A 42 23.35 -75.03 5.62
CA GLY A 42 24.32 -74.05 5.11
C GLY A 42 25.35 -74.60 4.13
N GLU A 43 25.14 -75.86 3.69
CA GLU A 43 26.05 -76.56 2.79
C GLU A 43 25.83 -76.14 1.33
N ASP A 44 24.57 -76.00 0.92
CA ASP A 44 24.19 -75.49 -0.40
C ASP A 44 23.81 -74.02 -0.33
N ARG A 45 24.46 -73.23 -1.14
CA ARG A 45 24.22 -71.74 -1.23
C ARG A 45 23.96 -71.33 -2.68
N THR A 46 23.04 -70.41 -2.88
CA THR A 46 22.95 -69.74 -4.18
C THR A 46 24.15 -68.81 -4.38
N GLU A 47 24.39 -68.41 -5.62
CA GLU A 47 25.33 -67.31 -5.86
C GLU A 47 24.92 -66.06 -5.10
N PRO A 48 25.90 -65.23 -4.57
CA PRO A 48 25.62 -64.03 -3.85
C PRO A 48 25.05 -62.98 -4.80
N VAL A 49 23.96 -62.35 -4.38
CA VAL A 49 23.34 -61.22 -5.07
C VAL A 49 23.76 -59.95 -4.37
N ALA A 50 24.50 -59.10 -5.07
CA ALA A 50 24.95 -57.82 -4.56
C ALA A 50 23.87 -56.76 -4.72
N VAL A 51 23.45 -56.14 -3.61
CA VAL A 51 22.54 -55.01 -3.59
C VAL A 51 23.36 -53.71 -3.48
N LYS A 52 23.28 -52.89 -4.50
CA LYS A 52 23.90 -51.54 -4.50
C LYS A 52 22.88 -50.52 -4.07
N VAL A 53 23.24 -49.68 -3.10
CA VAL A 53 22.43 -48.55 -2.67
C VAL A 53 22.94 -47.28 -3.32
N ARG A 54 22.03 -46.53 -3.92
CA ARG A 54 22.34 -45.25 -4.57
C ARG A 54 21.49 -44.12 -3.99
N LYS A 55 22.05 -42.91 -4.01
CA LYS A 55 21.32 -41.70 -3.66
C LYS A 55 20.40 -41.31 -4.80
N ARG A 56 19.12 -41.09 -4.51
CA ARG A 56 18.19 -40.55 -5.51
C ARG A 56 18.56 -39.13 -5.89
N PRO A 57 18.31 -38.72 -7.15
CA PRO A 57 18.57 -37.36 -7.58
C PRO A 57 17.69 -36.37 -6.83
N ARG A 58 18.29 -35.32 -6.36
CA ARG A 58 17.65 -34.15 -5.70
C ARG A 58 18.52 -32.94 -5.90
N ILE A 59 17.98 -31.74 -5.66
CA ILE A 59 18.76 -30.50 -5.64
C ILE A 59 19.86 -30.63 -4.59
N ASP A 60 21.08 -30.22 -4.95
CA ASP A 60 22.18 -30.14 -3.99
C ASP A 60 22.06 -28.85 -3.19
N MET A 61 21.50 -28.95 -1.99
CA MET A 61 21.25 -27.80 -1.13
C MET A 61 22.53 -27.08 -0.68
N LYS A 62 23.66 -27.78 -0.69
CA LYS A 62 24.96 -27.16 -0.36
C LYS A 62 25.40 -26.11 -1.40
N GLU A 63 24.96 -26.27 -2.63
CA GLU A 63 25.23 -25.31 -3.71
C GLU A 63 24.39 -24.01 -3.59
N TRP A 64 23.51 -23.88 -2.59
CA TRP A 64 22.87 -22.62 -2.22
C TRP A 64 23.73 -21.74 -1.30
N GLU A 65 24.84 -22.27 -0.75
CA GLU A 65 25.74 -21.53 0.10
C GLU A 65 26.44 -20.39 -0.66
N GLU A 66 27.05 -19.47 0.06
CA GLU A 66 27.71 -18.31 -0.50
C GLU A 66 28.87 -18.77 -1.44
N GLY A 67 28.82 -18.33 -2.70
CA GLY A 67 29.75 -18.77 -3.73
C GLY A 67 29.34 -20.06 -4.46
N GLY A 68 28.29 -20.76 -4.00
CA GLY A 68 27.78 -21.96 -4.63
C GLY A 68 27.12 -21.72 -5.99
N TYR A 69 26.89 -22.81 -6.72
CA TYR A 69 26.38 -22.77 -8.10
C TYR A 69 24.88 -22.44 -8.16
N ASN A 70 24.10 -22.86 -7.15
CA ASN A 70 22.65 -22.69 -7.15
C ASN A 70 22.28 -21.22 -7.00
N GLN A 71 21.55 -20.69 -7.97
CA GLN A 71 21.04 -19.33 -7.94
C GLN A 71 19.73 -19.19 -8.70
N VAL A 72 18.89 -18.30 -8.21
CA VAL A 72 17.68 -17.83 -8.89
C VAL A 72 17.86 -16.37 -9.20
N ILE A 73 17.66 -16.02 -10.45
CA ILE A 73 17.77 -14.64 -10.93
C ILE A 73 16.37 -14.23 -11.39
N TYR A 74 15.88 -13.12 -10.92
CA TYR A 74 14.62 -12.58 -11.39
C TYR A 74 14.74 -11.12 -11.79
N GLN A 75 13.95 -10.76 -12.78
CA GLN A 75 13.81 -9.41 -13.29
C GLN A 75 12.35 -8.99 -13.16
N ASN A 76 12.14 -7.93 -12.39
CA ASN A 76 10.80 -7.38 -12.23
C ASN A 76 10.28 -6.81 -13.55
N PRO A 77 8.96 -6.78 -13.78
CA PRO A 77 8.39 -6.16 -14.95
C PRO A 77 8.71 -4.67 -15.05
N ALA A 78 8.75 -4.15 -16.26
CA ALA A 78 9.08 -2.74 -16.51
C ALA A 78 8.16 -1.76 -15.75
N TYR A 79 6.88 -2.11 -15.54
CA TYR A 79 5.91 -1.25 -14.85
C TYR A 79 6.30 -0.94 -13.39
N THR A 80 7.16 -1.75 -12.77
CA THR A 80 7.60 -1.51 -11.38
C THR A 80 8.57 -0.32 -11.23
N GLY A 81 8.93 0.36 -12.32
CA GLY A 81 9.87 1.49 -12.31
C GLY A 81 11.33 1.14 -12.01
N GLY A 82 11.60 -0.13 -11.66
CA GLY A 82 12.93 -0.59 -11.22
C GLY A 82 13.97 -0.77 -12.34
N GLY A 83 13.62 -0.51 -13.60
CA GLY A 83 14.46 -0.76 -14.75
C GLY A 83 14.79 -2.25 -14.94
N GLU A 84 15.82 -2.54 -15.75
CA GLU A 84 16.28 -3.92 -16.04
C GLU A 84 17.16 -4.52 -14.93
N LYS A 85 16.91 -4.17 -13.69
CA LYS A 85 17.72 -4.66 -12.56
C LYS A 85 17.44 -6.14 -12.32
N ARG A 86 18.48 -6.97 -12.51
CA ARG A 86 18.45 -8.40 -12.15
C ARG A 86 18.78 -8.57 -10.67
N ILE A 87 17.96 -9.31 -9.97
CA ILE A 87 18.14 -9.63 -8.56
C ILE A 87 18.54 -11.09 -8.45
N ILE A 88 19.68 -11.35 -7.81
CA ILE A 88 20.20 -12.69 -7.59
C ILE A 88 19.81 -13.15 -6.19
N GLN A 89 19.18 -14.31 -6.10
CA GLN A 89 18.70 -14.89 -4.87
C GLN A 89 19.26 -16.30 -4.70
N ARG A 90 19.60 -16.67 -3.47
CA ARG A 90 20.22 -17.96 -3.13
C ARG A 90 19.27 -18.92 -2.41
N HIS A 91 18.02 -18.84 -2.72
CA HIS A 91 16.97 -19.76 -2.26
C HIS A 91 15.84 -19.80 -3.27
N GLY A 92 15.00 -20.84 -3.24
CA GLY A 92 13.98 -21.06 -4.25
C GLY A 92 12.66 -20.34 -4.02
N ASN A 93 12.35 -19.88 -2.78
CA ASN A 93 11.08 -19.20 -2.52
C ASN A 93 11.07 -17.81 -3.14
N LEU A 94 9.97 -17.45 -3.79
CA LEU A 94 9.82 -16.20 -4.52
C LEU A 94 8.72 -15.34 -3.88
N ARG A 95 9.01 -14.03 -3.76
CA ARG A 95 8.02 -12.99 -3.46
C ARG A 95 8.26 -11.83 -4.42
N VAL A 96 7.51 -11.81 -5.51
CA VAL A 96 7.80 -10.93 -6.66
C VAL A 96 6.52 -10.41 -7.29
N PRO A 97 6.57 -9.25 -7.99
CA PRO A 97 5.44 -8.74 -8.75
C PRO A 97 4.96 -9.71 -9.82
N VAL A 98 3.67 -9.67 -10.14
CA VAL A 98 3.09 -10.39 -11.29
C VAL A 98 3.79 -9.94 -12.57
N GLY A 99 4.12 -10.90 -13.44
CA GLY A 99 4.87 -10.66 -14.68
C GLY A 99 6.39 -10.70 -14.53
N THR A 100 6.91 -10.98 -13.33
CA THR A 100 8.35 -11.16 -13.10
C THR A 100 8.87 -12.36 -13.88
N GLU A 101 9.93 -12.14 -14.67
CA GLU A 101 10.67 -13.23 -15.31
C GLU A 101 11.68 -13.81 -14.32
N VAL A 102 11.61 -15.11 -14.11
CA VAL A 102 12.49 -15.87 -13.22
C VAL A 102 13.34 -16.80 -14.07
N SER A 103 14.64 -16.73 -13.92
CA SER A 103 15.61 -17.68 -14.47
C SER A 103 16.37 -18.34 -13.32
N PHE A 104 16.69 -19.61 -13.48
CA PHE A 104 17.43 -20.35 -12.46
C PHE A 104 18.52 -21.19 -13.09
N THR A 105 19.56 -21.42 -12.31
CA THR A 105 20.64 -22.35 -12.58
C THR A 105 20.93 -23.11 -11.31
N LEU A 106 20.75 -24.42 -11.35
CA LEU A 106 20.80 -25.28 -10.18
C LEU A 106 21.64 -26.54 -10.47
N ALA A 107 22.12 -27.16 -9.40
CA ALA A 107 22.87 -28.42 -9.48
C ALA A 107 22.20 -29.52 -8.65
N THR A 108 22.39 -30.78 -9.08
CA THR A 108 21.91 -31.95 -8.36
C THR A 108 23.07 -32.69 -7.64
N ASN A 109 22.71 -33.45 -6.62
CA ASN A 109 23.65 -34.24 -5.81
C ASN A 109 24.30 -35.40 -6.57
N VAL A 110 23.67 -35.86 -7.66
CA VAL A 110 24.13 -36.94 -8.52
C VAL A 110 23.96 -36.53 -9.99
N MET A 111 24.54 -37.29 -10.90
CA MET A 111 24.32 -37.10 -12.34
C MET A 111 22.86 -37.35 -12.69
N ILE A 112 22.30 -36.55 -13.56
CA ILE A 112 20.94 -36.66 -14.09
C ILE A 112 20.96 -36.67 -15.61
N ASP A 113 20.01 -37.40 -16.19
CA ASP A 113 19.77 -37.43 -17.65
C ASP A 113 18.59 -36.49 -18.02
N ASN A 114 17.58 -36.46 -17.20
CA ASN A 114 16.40 -35.62 -17.41
C ASN A 114 16.08 -34.76 -16.19
N ALA A 115 15.65 -33.53 -16.46
CA ALA A 115 15.14 -32.58 -15.48
C ALA A 115 13.84 -31.97 -15.99
N TYR A 116 12.86 -31.84 -15.12
CA TYR A 116 11.56 -31.21 -15.42
C TYR A 116 11.19 -30.20 -14.34
N LEU A 117 10.65 -29.08 -14.77
CA LEU A 117 10.00 -28.09 -13.90
C LEU A 117 8.51 -28.38 -13.84
N VAL A 118 7.96 -28.53 -12.66
CA VAL A 118 6.51 -28.53 -12.42
C VAL A 118 6.15 -27.21 -11.78
N LEU A 119 5.33 -26.41 -12.48
CA LEU A 119 4.90 -25.10 -12.05
C LEU A 119 3.39 -25.15 -11.80
N LYS A 120 2.97 -24.87 -10.57
CA LYS A 120 1.57 -24.82 -10.14
C LYS A 120 1.26 -23.39 -9.68
N GLN A 121 0.58 -22.64 -10.52
CA GLN A 121 0.10 -21.28 -10.20
C GLN A 121 -1.43 -21.29 -10.11
N GLY A 122 -2.01 -20.37 -9.33
CA GLY A 122 -3.46 -20.25 -9.14
C GLY A 122 -4.09 -21.28 -8.20
N VAL A 123 -3.31 -22.13 -7.56
CA VAL A 123 -3.81 -23.13 -6.60
C VAL A 123 -3.47 -22.68 -5.18
N GLU A 124 -4.47 -22.14 -4.46
CA GLU A 124 -4.33 -21.86 -3.03
C GLU A 124 -4.36 -23.16 -2.22
N GLY A 125 -3.35 -23.36 -1.39
CA GLY A 125 -3.43 -24.32 -0.29
C GLY A 125 -2.93 -25.74 -0.56
N ASP A 126 -2.15 -26.01 -1.60
CA ASP A 126 -1.51 -27.32 -1.77
C ASP A 126 -0.24 -27.48 -0.91
N GLU A 127 -0.38 -27.29 0.41
CA GLU A 127 0.69 -27.61 1.38
C GLU A 127 0.92 -29.11 1.55
N GLY A 128 0.13 -29.99 0.95
CA GLY A 128 0.18 -31.42 1.18
C GLY A 128 -0.46 -32.30 0.13
N GLY A 129 -0.98 -31.73 -0.96
CA GLY A 129 -1.54 -32.56 -2.03
C GLY A 129 -0.47 -33.50 -2.57
N ASP A 130 -0.77 -34.79 -2.54
CA ASP A 130 0.05 -35.85 -3.11
C ASP A 130 0.45 -35.42 -4.53
N ALA A 131 1.73 -35.13 -4.74
CA ALA A 131 2.23 -34.75 -6.05
C ALA A 131 1.89 -35.90 -6.97
N GLY A 132 0.83 -35.76 -7.77
CA GLY A 132 0.17 -36.72 -8.63
C GLY A 132 0.96 -38.00 -8.70
N GLY A 133 0.52 -38.98 -7.90
CA GLY A 133 1.22 -40.25 -7.76
C GLY A 133 1.51 -40.82 -9.12
N ASP A 134 2.59 -41.50 -9.26
CA ASP A 134 2.96 -42.39 -10.34
C ASP A 134 3.10 -41.85 -11.79
N GLN A 135 2.60 -40.66 -12.13
CA GLN A 135 2.83 -40.13 -13.47
C GLN A 135 4.19 -39.39 -13.55
N TRP A 136 5.04 -39.94 -14.37
CA TRP A 136 6.39 -39.42 -14.63
C TRP A 136 6.64 -39.25 -16.14
N PRO A 137 7.04 -38.05 -16.60
CA PRO A 137 6.99 -36.77 -15.89
C PRO A 137 5.54 -36.33 -15.63
N SER A 138 5.34 -35.34 -14.72
CA SER A 138 4.00 -34.76 -14.51
C SER A 138 3.47 -34.19 -15.83
N PRO A 139 2.16 -34.28 -16.13
CA PRO A 139 1.59 -33.84 -17.42
C PRO A 139 1.85 -32.34 -17.70
N ASP A 140 1.88 -31.51 -16.65
CA ASP A 140 2.09 -30.06 -16.74
C ASP A 140 3.56 -29.66 -16.55
N SER A 141 4.49 -30.62 -16.70
CA SER A 141 5.92 -30.34 -16.53
C SER A 141 6.56 -29.81 -17.81
N VAL A 142 7.54 -28.92 -17.63
CA VAL A 142 8.37 -28.40 -18.71
C VAL A 142 9.76 -29.03 -18.60
N GLU A 143 10.22 -29.63 -19.70
CA GLU A 143 11.57 -30.20 -19.79
C GLU A 143 12.63 -29.12 -19.72
N LEU A 144 13.69 -29.36 -18.96
CA LEU A 144 14.80 -28.44 -18.71
C LEU A 144 16.09 -28.94 -19.35
N GLU A 145 16.90 -28.01 -19.77
CA GLU A 145 18.23 -28.31 -20.31
C GLU A 145 19.18 -28.77 -19.20
N VAL A 146 19.70 -29.99 -19.34
CA VAL A 146 20.74 -30.55 -18.45
C VAL A 146 22.12 -30.24 -19.04
N ARG A 147 23.02 -29.69 -18.22
CA ARG A 147 24.40 -29.36 -18.58
C ARG A 147 25.37 -30.05 -17.64
N ASP A 148 26.50 -30.51 -18.17
CA ASP A 148 27.56 -31.19 -17.40
C ASP A 148 27.05 -32.38 -16.57
N GLY A 149 25.90 -32.97 -16.94
CA GLY A 149 25.28 -34.10 -16.27
C GLY A 149 24.78 -33.88 -14.86
N ARG A 150 25.01 -32.69 -14.24
CA ARG A 150 24.55 -32.34 -12.87
C ARG A 150 23.90 -30.99 -12.78
N LYS A 151 24.09 -30.15 -13.77
CA LYS A 151 23.58 -28.77 -13.78
C LYS A 151 22.39 -28.69 -14.70
N PHE A 152 21.40 -27.91 -14.30
CA PHE A 152 20.22 -27.65 -15.10
C PHE A 152 19.76 -26.20 -14.91
N GLY A 153 19.04 -25.70 -15.87
CA GLY A 153 18.52 -24.34 -15.83
C GLY A 153 17.28 -24.16 -16.68
N GLY A 154 16.60 -23.07 -16.46
CA GLY A 154 15.41 -22.72 -17.19
C GLY A 154 14.88 -21.36 -16.78
N LYS A 155 13.72 -21.02 -17.34
CA LYS A 155 13.03 -19.77 -17.02
C LYS A 155 11.52 -19.95 -17.03
N PHE A 156 10.82 -19.13 -16.26
CA PHE A 156 9.36 -19.01 -16.27
C PHE A 156 8.93 -17.59 -15.88
N VAL A 157 7.66 -17.30 -16.11
CA VAL A 157 7.04 -16.02 -15.71
C VAL A 157 6.05 -16.27 -14.58
N VAL A 158 6.14 -15.44 -13.54
CA VAL A 158 5.19 -15.47 -12.42
C VAL A 158 3.93 -14.73 -12.82
N GLN A 159 2.80 -15.44 -12.89
CA GLN A 159 1.48 -14.88 -13.19
C GLN A 159 0.60 -14.85 -11.95
N GLU A 160 0.66 -15.89 -11.12
CA GLU A 160 -0.16 -16.06 -9.93
C GLU A 160 0.64 -16.70 -8.80
N SER A 161 0.14 -16.58 -7.58
CA SER A 161 0.72 -17.26 -6.42
C SER A 161 0.56 -18.78 -6.56
N GLY A 162 1.47 -19.54 -5.91
CA GLY A 162 1.46 -21.00 -5.98
C GLY A 162 2.80 -21.58 -5.58
N GLY A 163 3.28 -22.57 -6.29
CA GLY A 163 4.55 -23.21 -6.02
C GLY A 163 5.16 -23.87 -7.24
N TYR A 164 6.41 -24.26 -7.10
CA TYR A 164 7.11 -25.04 -8.11
C TYR A 164 8.05 -26.04 -7.47
N PHE A 165 8.39 -27.09 -8.22
CA PHE A 165 9.37 -28.08 -7.84
C PHE A 165 9.99 -28.72 -9.07
N PHE A 166 11.04 -29.49 -8.86
CA PHE A 166 11.76 -30.14 -9.94
C PHE A 166 11.65 -31.67 -9.82
N GLN A 167 11.53 -32.35 -10.95
CA GLN A 167 11.58 -33.78 -11.07
C GLN A 167 12.84 -34.16 -11.85
N PHE A 168 13.52 -35.22 -11.41
CA PHE A 168 14.78 -35.67 -12.00
C PHE A 168 14.76 -37.17 -12.25
N ALA A 169 15.45 -37.59 -13.30
CA ALA A 169 15.86 -39.00 -13.48
C ALA A 169 17.38 -39.06 -13.72
N ASP A 170 18.03 -40.06 -13.12
CA ASP A 170 19.41 -40.33 -13.40
C ASP A 170 19.56 -41.21 -14.66
N PRO A 171 20.78 -41.41 -15.20
CA PRO A 171 21.00 -42.25 -16.40
C PRO A 171 20.56 -43.69 -16.26
N GLU A 172 20.33 -44.20 -15.05
CA GLU A 172 19.87 -45.57 -14.78
C GLU A 172 18.34 -45.63 -14.51
N GLY A 173 17.63 -44.50 -14.66
CA GLY A 173 16.19 -44.42 -14.53
C GLY A 173 15.66 -44.28 -13.09
N PHE A 174 16.55 -44.01 -12.08
CA PHE A 174 16.11 -43.70 -10.74
C PHE A 174 15.53 -42.25 -10.73
N ARG A 175 14.32 -42.16 -10.23
CA ARG A 175 13.57 -40.88 -10.18
C ARG A 175 13.71 -40.19 -8.84
N SER A 176 13.63 -38.88 -8.82
CA SER A 176 13.48 -38.10 -7.59
C SER A 176 12.26 -38.56 -6.81
N SER A 177 12.39 -38.60 -5.49
CA SER A 177 11.28 -38.87 -4.57
C SER A 177 11.21 -37.75 -3.56
N GLN A 178 10.02 -37.27 -3.23
CA GLN A 178 9.79 -36.14 -2.33
C GLN A 178 10.57 -34.88 -2.78
N PRO A 179 10.25 -34.31 -3.95
CA PRO A 179 10.93 -33.16 -4.45
C PRO A 179 10.74 -31.96 -3.51
N GLU A 180 11.80 -31.16 -3.37
CA GLU A 180 11.75 -29.92 -2.62
C GLU A 180 10.81 -28.95 -3.31
N ARG A 181 9.85 -28.40 -2.56
CA ARG A 181 8.83 -27.49 -3.06
C ARG A 181 9.19 -26.05 -2.69
N PHE A 182 9.09 -25.16 -3.64
CA PHE A 182 9.33 -23.75 -3.49
C PHE A 182 8.03 -22.97 -3.66
N ARG A 183 7.82 -22.00 -2.79
CA ARG A 183 6.62 -21.16 -2.79
C ARG A 183 6.81 -19.96 -3.72
N ILE A 184 5.76 -19.62 -4.44
CA ILE A 184 5.63 -18.37 -5.20
C ILE A 184 4.55 -17.54 -4.51
N GLN A 185 4.92 -16.35 -4.06
CA GLN A 185 3.99 -15.30 -3.65
C GLN A 185 4.04 -14.21 -4.72
N ALA A 186 3.07 -14.23 -5.62
CA ALA A 186 2.89 -13.19 -6.61
C ALA A 186 2.24 -11.97 -5.96
N ILE A 187 2.84 -10.80 -6.16
CA ILE A 187 2.32 -9.53 -5.66
C ILE A 187 1.54 -8.89 -6.82
N PRO A 188 0.21 -8.78 -6.72
CA PRO A 188 -0.57 -8.12 -7.75
C PRO A 188 -0.28 -6.62 -7.75
N ASP A 189 -0.32 -6.04 -8.93
CA ASP A 189 -0.28 -4.61 -9.13
C ASP A 189 -1.62 -3.98 -8.73
N ARG A 190 -1.58 -2.93 -7.93
CA ARG A 190 -2.78 -2.26 -7.40
C ARG A 190 -3.00 -0.98 -8.16
N LYS A 191 -4.27 -0.60 -8.31
CA LYS A 191 -4.60 0.70 -8.89
C LYS A 191 -4.14 1.85 -8.01
N PRO A 192 -3.74 2.99 -8.58
CA PRO A 192 -3.40 4.19 -7.86
C PRO A 192 -4.51 4.66 -6.91
N VAL A 193 -4.14 5.14 -5.74
CA VAL A 193 -5.05 5.84 -4.82
C VAL A 193 -4.98 7.31 -5.12
N VAL A 194 -6.13 7.93 -5.40
CA VAL A 194 -6.25 9.33 -5.82
C VAL A 194 -7.14 10.08 -4.85
N ARG A 195 -6.71 11.28 -4.46
CA ARG A 195 -7.49 12.20 -3.61
C ARG A 195 -7.29 13.63 -4.10
N ILE A 196 -8.35 14.43 -4.01
CA ILE A 196 -8.25 15.89 -4.07
C ILE A 196 -8.11 16.36 -2.63
N VAL A 197 -7.04 17.08 -2.36
CA VAL A 197 -6.71 17.63 -1.03
C VAL A 197 -7.33 19.02 -0.89
N GLU A 198 -7.27 19.81 -1.95
CA GLU A 198 -7.93 21.10 -2.05
C GLU A 198 -8.75 21.18 -3.35
N PRO A 199 -9.97 21.67 -3.27
CA PRO A 199 -10.73 22.09 -2.10
C PRO A 199 -11.19 20.91 -1.23
N ALA A 200 -11.35 21.15 0.09
CA ALA A 200 -11.73 20.08 1.03
C ALA A 200 -13.21 19.68 0.94
N ARG A 201 -14.08 20.55 0.42
CA ARG A 201 -15.52 20.30 0.32
C ARG A 201 -15.86 19.68 -1.03
N LEU A 202 -16.75 18.69 -0.99
CA LEU A 202 -17.22 18.00 -2.21
C LEU A 202 -18.16 18.87 -3.06
N THR A 203 -18.79 19.87 -2.45
CA THR A 203 -19.72 20.78 -3.14
C THR A 203 -19.45 22.19 -2.71
N GLU A 204 -19.29 23.09 -3.68
CA GLU A 204 -19.06 24.52 -3.46
C GLU A 204 -19.93 25.34 -4.41
N ASP A 205 -20.53 26.41 -3.85
CA ASP A 205 -21.14 27.46 -4.65
C ASP A 205 -20.05 28.43 -5.12
N VAL A 206 -20.04 28.72 -6.43
CA VAL A 206 -18.96 29.49 -7.05
C VAL A 206 -19.50 30.54 -8.01
N SER A 207 -18.77 31.65 -8.19
CA SER A 207 -19.08 32.63 -9.17
C SER A 207 -18.72 32.16 -10.60
N PRO A 208 -19.31 32.77 -11.65
CA PRO A 208 -18.94 32.48 -13.04
C PRO A 208 -17.44 32.70 -13.36
N ASN A 209 -16.78 33.58 -12.63
CA ASN A 209 -15.37 33.91 -12.84
C ASN A 209 -14.42 33.30 -11.80
N ALA A 210 -14.88 32.33 -11.06
CA ALA A 210 -14.06 31.67 -10.02
C ALA A 210 -12.80 31.03 -10.58
N GLU A 211 -11.74 31.10 -9.79
CA GLU A 211 -10.46 30.43 -10.00
C GLU A 211 -10.22 29.48 -8.83
N ILE A 212 -10.41 28.18 -9.05
CA ILE A 212 -10.39 27.15 -8.01
C ILE A 212 -9.04 26.49 -8.02
N PRO A 213 -8.23 26.58 -6.95
CA PRO A 213 -7.01 25.81 -6.79
C PRO A 213 -7.37 24.34 -6.53
N ILE A 214 -6.88 23.44 -7.38
CA ILE A 214 -7.06 21.99 -7.23
C ILE A 214 -5.70 21.41 -6.90
N GLN A 215 -5.55 20.88 -5.70
CA GLN A 215 -4.39 20.12 -5.28
C GLN A 215 -4.77 18.65 -5.23
N ALA A 216 -4.18 17.84 -6.11
CA ALA A 216 -4.34 16.40 -6.12
C ALA A 216 -3.19 15.72 -5.37
N TRP A 217 -3.50 14.59 -4.75
CA TRP A 217 -2.53 13.66 -4.21
C TRP A 217 -2.78 12.28 -4.80
N VAL A 218 -1.71 11.66 -5.29
CA VAL A 218 -1.74 10.35 -5.93
C VAL A 218 -0.69 9.46 -5.31
N LYS A 219 -1.04 8.22 -5.03
CA LYS A 219 -0.12 7.20 -4.54
C LYS A 219 -0.37 5.86 -5.20
N ASP A 220 0.70 5.29 -5.72
CA ASP A 220 0.77 3.96 -6.31
C ASP A 220 1.85 3.11 -5.63
N ASP A 221 1.77 1.79 -5.75
CA ASP A 221 2.78 0.88 -5.18
C ASP A 221 4.05 0.80 -6.04
N TYR A 222 3.99 1.21 -7.31
CA TYR A 222 5.15 1.23 -8.19
C TYR A 222 5.39 2.61 -8.83
N ALA A 223 4.68 2.92 -9.92
CA ALA A 223 4.92 4.15 -10.66
C ALA A 223 3.66 4.67 -11.35
N VAL A 224 3.38 5.95 -11.16
CA VAL A 224 2.27 6.66 -11.82
C VAL A 224 2.72 7.06 -13.22
N LYS A 225 1.92 6.68 -14.22
CA LYS A 225 2.13 6.98 -15.63
C LYS A 225 1.54 8.33 -16.02
N LYS A 226 0.29 8.57 -15.60
CA LYS A 226 -0.47 9.74 -16.00
C LYS A 226 -1.43 10.18 -14.91
N VAL A 227 -1.61 11.48 -14.76
CA VAL A 227 -2.64 12.07 -13.90
C VAL A 227 -3.41 13.10 -14.70
N ASP A 228 -4.72 12.93 -14.80
CA ASP A 228 -5.60 13.83 -15.50
C ASP A 228 -6.68 14.41 -14.56
N LEU A 229 -7.00 15.67 -14.74
CA LEU A 229 -8.20 16.28 -14.22
C LEU A 229 -9.31 16.10 -15.27
N GLY A 230 -10.33 15.32 -14.93
CA GLY A 230 -11.54 15.12 -15.74
C GLY A 230 -12.64 16.06 -15.27
N GLY A 231 -13.47 16.54 -16.19
CA GLY A 231 -14.59 17.39 -15.86
C GLY A 231 -15.80 17.18 -16.78
N ASN A 232 -16.99 17.35 -16.21
CA ASN A 232 -18.27 17.34 -16.88
C ASN A 232 -18.94 18.70 -16.62
N TYR A 233 -19.00 19.54 -17.62
CA TYR A 233 -19.68 20.84 -17.55
C TYR A 233 -21.11 20.68 -18.04
N TYR A 234 -22.07 21.10 -17.26
CA TYR A 234 -23.50 21.17 -17.59
C TYR A 234 -23.93 22.64 -17.66
N ALA A 235 -24.31 23.12 -18.82
CA ALA A 235 -24.87 24.46 -18.94
C ALA A 235 -26.21 24.56 -18.17
N ALA A 236 -26.61 25.79 -17.83
CA ALA A 236 -27.84 26.00 -17.07
C ALA A 236 -29.07 25.45 -17.83
N GLY A 237 -29.76 24.47 -17.20
CA GLY A 237 -30.93 23.79 -17.77
C GLY A 237 -30.62 22.65 -18.73
N GLU A 238 -29.36 22.34 -19.01
CA GLU A 238 -28.96 21.22 -19.85
C GLU A 238 -28.70 19.96 -19.05
N ALA A 239 -29.06 18.78 -19.61
CA ALA A 239 -28.86 17.49 -18.96
C ALA A 239 -27.61 16.77 -19.49
N GLU A 240 -27.14 17.08 -20.69
CA GLU A 240 -25.95 16.46 -21.28
C GLU A 240 -24.70 17.29 -20.98
N PRO A 241 -23.62 16.68 -20.47
CA PRO A 241 -22.39 17.41 -20.17
C PRO A 241 -21.48 17.59 -21.38
N GLU A 242 -20.82 18.70 -21.43
CA GLU A 242 -19.58 18.87 -22.17
C GLU A 242 -18.42 18.31 -21.31
N ARG A 243 -17.66 17.39 -21.89
CA ARG A 243 -16.56 16.72 -21.21
C ARG A 243 -15.22 17.39 -21.48
N SER A 244 -14.46 17.61 -20.44
CA SER A 244 -13.10 18.15 -20.52
C SER A 244 -12.10 17.21 -19.86
N ARG A 245 -10.85 17.29 -20.30
CA ARG A 245 -9.73 16.57 -19.67
C ARG A 245 -8.45 17.38 -19.79
N VAL A 246 -7.75 17.56 -18.68
CA VAL A 246 -6.49 18.29 -18.61
C VAL A 246 -5.45 17.41 -17.97
N ALA A 247 -4.29 17.24 -18.60
CA ALA A 247 -3.18 16.48 -18.06
C ALA A 247 -2.49 17.32 -16.94
N LEU A 248 -2.38 16.72 -15.75
CA LEU A 248 -1.61 17.27 -14.62
C LEU A 248 -0.21 16.67 -14.59
N LEU A 249 -0.07 15.42 -15.04
CA LEU A 249 1.20 14.70 -15.20
C LEU A 249 1.07 13.77 -16.40
N ASP A 250 2.11 13.70 -17.23
CA ASP A 250 2.20 12.73 -18.31
C ASP A 250 3.64 12.24 -18.46
N MET A 251 3.87 10.99 -18.06
CA MET A 251 5.17 10.29 -18.12
C MET A 251 5.17 9.21 -19.21
N GLU A 252 4.16 9.17 -20.11
CA GLU A 252 4.03 8.10 -21.08
C GLU A 252 5.23 8.00 -22.02
N ALA A 253 5.79 9.13 -22.43
CA ALA A 253 6.97 9.18 -23.32
C ALA A 253 8.25 8.78 -22.62
N ASP A 254 8.39 9.05 -21.31
CA ASP A 254 9.60 8.79 -20.52
C ASP A 254 9.65 7.33 -20.02
N GLY A 255 8.51 6.65 -20.04
CA GLY A 255 8.37 5.29 -19.53
C GLY A 255 8.45 5.19 -18.00
N PRO A 256 8.43 3.97 -17.45
CA PRO A 256 8.37 3.77 -16.00
C PRO A 256 9.70 4.06 -15.27
N THR A 257 10.81 4.18 -16.01
CA THR A 257 12.14 4.41 -15.41
C THR A 257 12.23 5.85 -14.91
N GLY A 258 12.33 6.02 -13.59
CA GLY A 258 12.38 7.35 -12.95
C GLY A 258 11.02 7.93 -12.59
N ALA A 259 9.91 7.30 -13.00
CA ALA A 259 8.59 7.64 -12.52
C ALA A 259 8.45 7.27 -11.03
N LYS A 260 7.70 8.08 -10.28
CA LYS A 260 7.51 7.90 -8.84
C LYS A 260 6.14 7.30 -8.58
N GLY A 261 6.04 6.44 -7.54
CA GLY A 261 4.77 5.98 -7.01
C GLY A 261 3.97 7.08 -6.32
N GLU A 262 4.63 8.12 -5.84
CA GLU A 262 4.00 9.31 -5.24
C GLU A 262 4.61 10.57 -5.90
N PRO A 263 4.08 10.98 -7.07
CA PRO A 263 4.59 12.14 -7.77
C PRO A 263 4.22 13.44 -7.06
N ASP A 264 5.12 14.42 -7.13
CA ASP A 264 4.82 15.80 -6.76
C ASP A 264 3.98 16.43 -7.86
N LEU A 265 2.77 16.85 -7.53
CA LEU A 265 1.85 17.50 -8.44
C LEU A 265 1.72 18.98 -8.07
N ASP A 266 1.99 19.85 -9.01
CA ASP A 266 1.74 21.28 -8.83
C ASP A 266 0.22 21.54 -8.72
N PRO A 267 -0.22 22.53 -7.91
CA PRO A 267 -1.61 22.93 -7.86
C PRO A 267 -2.09 23.41 -9.23
N TYR A 268 -3.20 22.88 -9.70
CA TYR A 268 -3.85 23.33 -10.92
C TYR A 268 -4.91 24.37 -10.62
N ILE A 269 -4.90 25.50 -11.32
CA ILE A 269 -5.94 26.52 -11.19
C ILE A 269 -7.02 26.31 -12.24
N LEU A 270 -8.15 25.80 -11.80
CA LEU A 270 -9.34 25.64 -12.65
C LEU A 270 -10.05 26.99 -12.77
N LYS A 271 -10.04 27.56 -13.95
CA LYS A 271 -10.71 28.84 -14.26
C LYS A 271 -12.06 28.58 -14.91
N LEU A 272 -13.14 28.84 -14.18
CA LEU A 272 -14.50 28.60 -14.68
C LEU A 272 -14.84 29.42 -15.93
N ALA A 273 -14.33 30.65 -16.02
CA ALA A 273 -14.54 31.49 -17.21
C ALA A 273 -14.03 30.87 -18.52
N GLU A 274 -13.08 29.90 -18.44
CA GLU A 274 -12.54 29.20 -19.61
C GLU A 274 -13.33 27.93 -19.95
N LEU A 275 -14.25 27.47 -19.07
CA LEU A 275 -15.08 26.27 -19.26
C LEU A 275 -16.44 26.56 -19.95
N GLY A 276 -16.78 27.82 -20.16
CA GLY A 276 -18.03 28.20 -20.86
C GLY A 276 -18.09 27.67 -22.28
N SER A 277 -19.29 27.40 -22.73
CA SER A 277 -19.61 26.87 -24.06
C SER A 277 -18.80 27.54 -25.16
N GLY A 278 -17.76 26.91 -25.68
CA GLY A 278 -16.90 27.21 -26.84
C GLY A 278 -16.84 28.63 -27.45
N ASP A 279 -17.70 29.53 -27.00
CA ASP A 279 -17.82 30.94 -27.42
C ASP A 279 -17.04 31.92 -26.50
N GLY A 280 -16.31 31.42 -25.51
CA GLY A 280 -15.47 32.18 -24.60
C GLY A 280 -16.26 33.01 -23.54
N ARG A 281 -17.53 32.69 -23.33
CA ARG A 281 -18.34 33.29 -22.27
C ARG A 281 -18.24 32.53 -20.97
N ALA A 282 -18.19 33.25 -19.84
CA ALA A 282 -18.26 32.63 -18.54
C ALA A 282 -19.56 31.87 -18.32
N PRO A 283 -19.57 30.76 -17.54
CA PRO A 283 -20.77 29.98 -17.23
C PRO A 283 -21.88 30.86 -16.65
N SER A 284 -23.12 30.59 -17.01
CA SER A 284 -24.28 31.28 -16.44
C SER A 284 -24.65 30.72 -15.07
N PRO A 285 -25.25 31.54 -14.15
CA PRO A 285 -25.83 30.99 -12.92
C PRO A 285 -26.80 29.84 -13.19
N GLY A 286 -26.75 28.78 -12.38
CA GLY A 286 -27.46 27.53 -12.58
C GLY A 286 -26.68 26.48 -13.39
N ALA A 287 -25.55 26.81 -13.99
CA ALA A 287 -24.61 25.83 -14.52
C ALA A 287 -23.90 25.07 -13.38
N ARG A 288 -23.44 23.87 -13.68
CA ARG A 288 -22.70 23.02 -12.73
C ARG A 288 -21.51 22.37 -13.40
N PHE A 289 -20.46 22.16 -12.63
CA PHE A 289 -19.26 21.47 -13.07
C PHE A 289 -18.90 20.37 -12.10
N GLU A 290 -18.93 19.15 -12.58
CA GLU A 290 -18.43 17.97 -11.86
C GLU A 290 -16.99 17.73 -12.29
N TYR A 291 -16.08 17.54 -11.33
CA TYR A 291 -14.70 17.23 -11.64
C TYR A 291 -14.15 16.16 -10.71
N PHE A 292 -13.16 15.47 -11.21
CA PHE A 292 -12.47 14.37 -10.53
C PHE A 292 -11.07 14.23 -11.10
N VAL A 293 -10.20 13.58 -10.35
CA VAL A 293 -8.83 13.27 -10.80
C VAL A 293 -8.72 11.79 -11.07
N LEU A 294 -8.14 11.46 -12.22
CA LEU A 294 -7.81 10.11 -12.66
C LEU A 294 -6.29 9.94 -12.62
N ALA A 295 -5.82 8.81 -12.12
CA ALA A 295 -4.42 8.43 -12.26
C ALA A 295 -4.33 7.04 -12.90
N GLU A 296 -3.43 6.90 -13.87
CA GLU A 296 -3.09 5.66 -14.55
C GLU A 296 -1.65 5.28 -14.18
N ASP A 297 -1.41 4.02 -13.84
CA ASP A 297 -0.08 3.47 -13.63
C ASP A 297 0.52 2.89 -14.92
N PHE A 298 1.73 2.33 -14.83
CA PHE A 298 2.37 1.59 -15.89
C PHE A 298 2.00 0.10 -15.93
N GLY A 299 1.09 -0.35 -15.05
CA GLY A 299 0.64 -1.74 -14.96
C GLY A 299 0.01 -2.25 -16.25
N ARG A 300 -0.36 -3.50 -16.26
CA ARG A 300 -1.00 -4.14 -17.42
C ARG A 300 -2.30 -4.80 -17.00
N THR A 301 -3.41 -4.14 -17.25
CA THR A 301 -4.75 -4.69 -17.00
C THR A 301 -5.17 -5.77 -18.00
N GLY A 302 -4.38 -5.99 -19.06
CA GLY A 302 -4.77 -6.79 -20.22
C GLY A 302 -5.59 -6.01 -21.26
N ASN A 303 -6.13 -4.86 -20.92
CA ASN A 303 -6.84 -3.98 -21.84
C ASN A 303 -5.87 -3.16 -22.70
N LYS A 304 -6.34 -2.75 -23.86
CA LYS A 304 -5.56 -1.92 -24.79
C LYS A 304 -6.40 -0.75 -25.28
N THR A 305 -5.74 0.36 -25.55
CA THR A 305 -6.33 1.50 -26.26
C THR A 305 -6.66 1.12 -27.70
N ALA A 306 -7.40 1.97 -28.41
CA ALA A 306 -7.78 1.74 -29.81
C ALA A 306 -6.54 1.58 -30.74
N ASP A 307 -5.43 2.19 -30.41
CA ASP A 307 -4.14 2.09 -31.12
C ASP A 307 -3.24 0.94 -30.60
N GLY A 308 -3.78 0.07 -29.71
CA GLY A 308 -3.14 -1.15 -29.26
C GLY A 308 -2.18 -0.99 -28.07
N ARG A 309 -2.05 0.21 -27.50
CA ARG A 309 -1.21 0.44 -26.32
C ARG A 309 -1.84 -0.17 -25.06
N PRO A 310 -1.06 -0.79 -24.16
CA PRO A 310 -1.60 -1.33 -22.91
C PRO A 310 -2.12 -0.19 -22.02
N ILE A 311 -3.30 -0.44 -21.44
CA ILE A 311 -3.90 0.44 -20.43
C ILE A 311 -3.45 -0.06 -19.06
N GLY A 312 -2.96 0.84 -18.21
CA GLY A 312 -2.61 0.60 -16.82
C GLY A 312 -3.85 0.46 -15.91
N ASN A 313 -3.62 0.27 -14.63
CA ASN A 313 -4.71 0.35 -13.66
C ASN A 313 -5.09 1.82 -13.47
N ILE A 314 -6.39 2.08 -13.37
CA ILE A 314 -6.92 3.44 -13.22
C ILE A 314 -7.50 3.61 -11.81
N GLY A 315 -6.95 4.58 -11.07
CA GLY A 315 -7.52 5.11 -9.85
C GLY A 315 -8.30 6.39 -10.12
N GLU A 316 -9.36 6.62 -9.37
CA GLU A 316 -10.23 7.78 -9.49
C GLU A 316 -10.50 8.38 -8.12
N SER A 317 -10.50 9.72 -8.02
CA SER A 317 -10.91 10.44 -6.82
C SER A 317 -12.44 10.43 -6.65
N GLN A 318 -12.92 10.95 -5.56
CA GLN A 318 -14.33 11.33 -5.44
C GLN A 318 -14.66 12.43 -6.46
N ILE A 319 -15.93 12.50 -6.84
CA ILE A 319 -16.46 13.56 -7.71
C ILE A 319 -16.76 14.78 -6.86
N TYR A 320 -16.27 15.91 -7.29
CA TYR A 320 -16.50 17.24 -6.70
C TYR A 320 -17.46 17.99 -7.58
N LEU A 321 -18.34 18.78 -6.97
CA LEU A 321 -19.38 19.54 -7.66
C LEU A 321 -19.20 21.04 -7.38
N LEU A 322 -19.08 21.83 -8.43
CA LEU A 322 -19.17 23.28 -8.38
C LEU A 322 -20.54 23.70 -8.93
N GLN A 323 -21.27 24.48 -8.17
CA GLN A 323 -22.55 25.04 -8.56
C GLN A 323 -22.37 26.53 -8.85
N VAL A 324 -22.58 26.92 -10.08
CA VAL A 324 -22.44 28.32 -10.48
C VAL A 324 -23.64 29.10 -10.00
N VAL A 325 -23.40 30.12 -9.15
CA VAL A 325 -24.44 31.00 -8.61
C VAL A 325 -24.17 32.45 -9.00
N ASP A 326 -25.18 33.26 -8.84
CA ASP A 326 -25.01 34.69 -9.05
C ASP A 326 -24.01 35.28 -8.03
N PRO A 327 -23.06 36.11 -8.43
CA PRO A 327 -22.13 36.77 -7.50
C PRO A 327 -22.82 37.47 -6.32
N ASP A 328 -23.98 38.13 -6.53
CA ASP A 328 -24.73 38.80 -5.46
C ASP A 328 -25.19 37.81 -4.37
N VAL A 329 -25.50 36.52 -4.75
CA VAL A 329 -25.86 35.45 -3.79
C VAL A 329 -24.69 35.12 -2.89
N LEU A 330 -23.48 35.07 -3.45
CA LEU A 330 -22.26 34.82 -2.65
C LEU A 330 -21.93 36.01 -1.73
N GLU A 331 -22.10 37.23 -2.22
CA GLU A 331 -21.89 38.44 -1.41
C GLU A 331 -22.86 38.49 -0.22
N ASP A 332 -24.13 38.13 -0.44
CA ASP A 332 -25.12 37.99 0.64
C ASP A 332 -24.77 36.89 1.64
N GLN A 333 -24.21 35.77 1.17
CA GLN A 333 -23.73 34.72 2.04
C GLN A 333 -22.56 35.20 2.90
N TYR A 334 -21.56 35.82 2.32
CA TYR A 334 -20.40 36.35 3.04
C TYR A 334 -20.79 37.47 4.02
N ALA A 335 -21.75 38.33 3.67
CA ALA A 335 -22.27 39.31 4.60
C ALA A 335 -22.91 38.67 5.84
N ARG A 336 -23.67 37.60 5.68
CA ARG A 336 -24.24 36.84 6.81
C ARG A 336 -23.16 36.16 7.66
N GLU A 337 -22.12 35.62 7.04
CA GLU A 337 -20.98 35.04 7.77
C GLU A 337 -20.26 36.12 8.61
N VAL A 338 -20.01 37.29 8.07
CA VAL A 338 -19.43 38.45 8.82
C VAL A 338 -20.29 38.82 10.03
N MET A 339 -21.61 38.82 9.90
CA MET A 339 -22.50 39.05 11.06
C MET A 339 -22.33 37.96 12.12
N SER A 340 -22.16 36.69 11.72
CA SER A 340 -21.91 35.61 12.68
C SER A 340 -20.56 35.75 13.37
N PHE A 341 -19.53 36.25 12.69
CA PHE A 341 -18.24 36.58 13.29
C PHE A 341 -18.33 37.65 14.34
N ARG A 342 -19.12 38.72 14.08
CA ARG A 342 -19.41 39.72 15.07
C ARG A 342 -20.05 39.17 16.32
N ASP A 343 -21.08 38.32 16.19
CA ASP A 343 -21.75 37.68 17.32
C ASP A 343 -20.80 36.77 18.11
N MET A 344 -19.87 36.10 17.42
CA MET A 344 -18.85 35.29 18.06
C MET A 344 -17.84 36.15 18.82
N THR A 345 -17.41 37.25 18.24
CA THR A 345 -16.50 38.22 18.87
C THR A 345 -17.13 38.83 20.13
N ASP A 346 -18.40 39.22 20.08
CA ASP A 346 -19.12 39.77 21.25
C ASP A 346 -19.23 38.74 22.39
N ARG A 347 -19.47 37.47 22.05
CA ARG A 347 -19.47 36.40 23.05
C ARG A 347 -18.10 36.12 23.67
N LEU A 348 -17.02 36.14 22.88
CA LEU A 348 -15.64 36.00 23.36
C LEU A 348 -15.23 37.17 24.23
N ARG A 349 -15.60 38.40 23.84
CA ARG A 349 -15.39 39.61 24.63
C ARG A 349 -16.10 39.53 26.00
N GLY A 350 -17.37 39.12 26.01
CA GLY A 350 -18.12 38.94 27.26
C GLY A 350 -17.48 37.93 28.20
N ARG A 351 -16.97 36.80 27.67
CA ARG A 351 -16.21 35.84 28.47
C ARG A 351 -14.93 36.41 29.03
N GLN A 352 -14.17 37.15 28.19
CA GLN A 352 -12.91 37.79 28.62
C GLN A 352 -13.15 38.85 29.70
N GLU A 353 -14.20 39.64 29.58
CA GLU A 353 -14.61 40.63 30.60
C GLU A 353 -14.98 39.95 31.92
N SER A 354 -15.67 38.78 31.88
CA SER A 354 -15.98 38.01 33.07
C SER A 354 -14.69 37.48 33.74
N VAL A 355 -13.77 36.91 32.96
CA VAL A 355 -12.49 36.42 33.50
C VAL A 355 -11.70 37.60 34.12
N ARG A 356 -11.64 38.73 33.48
CA ARG A 356 -10.95 39.90 33.99
C ARG A 356 -11.55 40.40 35.31
N LYS A 357 -12.86 40.52 35.39
CA LYS A 357 -13.55 40.97 36.62
C LYS A 357 -13.29 40.01 37.79
N ASP A 358 -13.40 38.72 37.53
CA ASP A 358 -13.15 37.70 38.55
C ASP A 358 -11.69 37.66 39.01
N LEU A 359 -10.75 37.98 38.12
CA LEU A 359 -9.32 38.13 38.45
C LEU A 359 -9.08 39.38 39.31
N GLU A 360 -9.66 40.53 38.94
CA GLU A 360 -9.58 41.77 39.71
C GLU A 360 -10.10 41.57 41.14
N GLU A 361 -11.27 40.92 41.29
CA GLU A 361 -11.83 40.56 42.59
C GLU A 361 -10.94 39.61 43.39
N SER A 362 -10.31 38.63 42.74
CA SER A 362 -9.38 37.69 43.35
C SER A 362 -8.10 38.40 43.81
N GLN A 363 -7.57 39.29 43.01
CA GLN A 363 -6.41 40.09 43.31
C GLN A 363 -6.64 41.05 44.50
N GLU A 364 -7.79 41.73 44.55
CA GLU A 364 -8.17 42.59 45.65
C GLU A 364 -8.25 41.81 46.98
N LYS A 365 -8.88 40.64 46.99
CA LYS A 365 -8.96 39.75 48.15
C LYS A 365 -7.57 39.30 48.62
N PHE A 366 -6.64 39.01 47.70
CA PHE A 366 -5.28 38.66 47.99
C PHE A 366 -4.51 39.81 48.65
N LEU A 367 -4.65 41.01 48.14
CA LEU A 367 -4.00 42.21 48.68
C LEU A 367 -4.51 42.59 50.08
N LEU A 368 -5.78 42.32 50.39
CA LEU A 368 -6.39 42.59 51.69
C LEU A 368 -6.12 41.49 52.71
N GLY A 369 -5.93 40.25 52.32
CA GLY A 369 -5.82 39.07 53.22
C GLY A 369 -4.45 38.45 53.29
N GLY A 370 -3.54 38.73 52.39
CA GLY A 370 -2.15 38.23 52.37
C GLY A 370 -1.95 36.72 52.13
N LYS A 371 -3.04 35.96 52.02
CA LYS A 371 -3.04 34.52 51.72
C LYS A 371 -4.14 34.14 50.70
N LEU A 372 -3.78 33.31 49.77
CA LEU A 372 -4.75 32.64 48.88
C LEU A 372 -5.37 31.43 49.60
N ASP A 373 -6.70 31.39 49.72
CA ASP A 373 -7.43 30.26 50.28
C ASP A 373 -7.61 29.12 49.26
N LYS A 374 -8.06 27.93 49.67
CA LYS A 374 -8.32 26.80 48.79
C LYS A 374 -9.31 27.11 47.68
N ASP A 375 -10.26 27.99 47.95
CA ASP A 375 -11.24 28.42 46.98
C ASP A 375 -10.61 29.34 45.93
N ALA A 376 -9.57 30.08 46.26
CA ALA A 376 -8.83 30.91 45.31
C ALA A 376 -8.08 30.09 44.28
N ALA A 377 -7.42 29.00 44.68
CA ALA A 377 -6.76 28.08 43.76
C ALA A 377 -7.76 27.42 42.76
N ALA A 378 -8.94 27.06 43.27
CA ALA A 378 -10.00 26.51 42.42
C ALA A 378 -10.59 27.56 41.45
N ARG A 379 -10.68 28.85 41.88
CA ARG A 379 -11.09 29.95 41.00
C ARG A 379 -10.06 30.21 39.92
N LEU A 380 -8.76 30.33 40.27
CA LEU A 380 -7.68 30.50 39.30
C LEU A 380 -7.64 29.38 38.24
N SER A 381 -7.88 28.15 38.67
CA SER A 381 -7.97 27.01 37.75
C SER A 381 -9.13 27.15 36.73
N ARG A 382 -10.29 27.63 37.19
CA ARG A 382 -11.44 27.93 36.29
C ARG A 382 -11.15 29.06 35.35
N HIS A 383 -10.57 30.17 35.84
CA HIS A 383 -10.18 31.33 34.99
C HIS A 383 -9.17 30.94 33.92
N ARG A 384 -8.22 30.07 34.25
CA ARG A 384 -7.30 29.51 33.27
C ARG A 384 -8.05 28.72 32.18
N GLN A 385 -8.98 27.85 32.57
CA GLN A 385 -9.78 27.09 31.58
C GLN A 385 -10.62 28.02 30.71
N ASP A 386 -11.21 29.05 31.27
CA ASP A 386 -11.98 30.02 30.52
C ASP A 386 -11.10 30.86 29.58
N GLN A 387 -9.88 31.21 30.01
CA GLN A 387 -8.90 31.90 29.15
C GLN A 387 -8.45 31.01 27.99
N VAL A 388 -8.21 29.71 28.21
CA VAL A 388 -7.90 28.76 27.12
C VAL A 388 -9.05 28.67 26.11
N ARG A 389 -10.29 28.61 26.60
CA ARG A 389 -11.48 28.63 25.71
C ARG A 389 -11.63 29.91 24.91
N VAL A 390 -11.24 31.06 25.49
CA VAL A 390 -11.20 32.35 24.75
C VAL A 390 -10.11 32.28 23.67
N SER A 391 -8.91 31.82 24.00
CA SER A 391 -7.82 31.68 23.02
C SER A 391 -8.22 30.74 21.87
N GLU A 392 -8.76 29.54 22.16
CA GLU A 392 -9.27 28.60 21.15
C GLU A 392 -10.38 29.22 20.29
N GLY A 393 -11.27 30.01 20.91
CA GLY A 393 -12.34 30.72 20.21
C GLY A 393 -11.82 31.81 19.27
N LEU A 394 -10.80 32.58 19.66
CA LEU A 394 -10.14 33.55 18.83
C LEU A 394 -9.39 32.92 17.65
N THR A 395 -8.66 31.82 17.91
CA THR A 395 -8.00 31.04 16.85
C THR A 395 -9.00 30.51 15.84
N GLY A 396 -10.12 29.95 16.32
CA GLY A 396 -11.19 29.47 15.46
C GLY A 396 -11.82 30.57 14.62
N LEU A 397 -12.01 31.79 15.20
CA LEU A 397 -12.52 32.96 14.48
C LEU A 397 -11.53 33.44 13.39
N ALA A 398 -10.24 33.53 13.71
CA ALA A 398 -9.19 33.87 12.74
C ALA A 398 -9.13 32.86 11.58
N GLY A 399 -9.26 31.58 11.89
CA GLY A 399 -9.35 30.51 10.89
C GLY A 399 -10.57 30.65 9.97
N ASN A 400 -11.74 30.89 10.52
CA ASN A 400 -12.99 31.08 9.74
C ASN A 400 -12.90 32.32 8.83
N ILE A 401 -12.32 33.42 9.31
CA ILE A 401 -12.07 34.64 8.51
C ILE A 401 -11.10 34.34 7.37
N GLY A 402 -10.03 33.56 7.65
CA GLY A 402 -9.08 33.11 6.63
C GLY A 402 -9.74 32.25 5.55
N GLU A 403 -10.60 31.30 5.93
CA GLU A 403 -11.37 30.47 4.99
C GLU A 403 -12.30 31.30 4.11
N MET A 404 -13.00 32.28 4.71
CA MET A 404 -13.88 33.17 3.97
C MET A 404 -13.10 34.06 2.98
N LEU A 405 -11.96 34.63 3.40
CA LEU A 405 -11.09 35.41 2.52
C LEU A 405 -10.59 34.56 1.34
N GLY A 406 -10.22 33.33 1.59
CA GLY A 406 -9.85 32.34 0.55
C GLY A 406 -10.99 32.16 -0.46
N LYS A 407 -12.23 31.97 0.00
CA LYS A 407 -13.43 31.85 -0.86
C LYS A 407 -13.74 33.14 -1.64
N MET A 408 -13.65 34.29 -1.02
CA MET A 408 -13.85 35.59 -1.70
C MET A 408 -12.81 35.79 -2.81
N LYS A 409 -11.56 35.43 -2.56
CA LYS A 409 -10.48 35.51 -3.55
C LYS A 409 -10.69 34.50 -4.69
N MET A 410 -11.00 33.26 -4.35
CA MET A 410 -11.31 32.17 -5.30
C MET A 410 -12.47 32.56 -6.23
N ASN A 411 -13.54 33.12 -5.67
CA ASN A 411 -14.73 33.51 -6.40
C ASN A 411 -14.61 34.90 -7.09
N LYS A 412 -13.56 35.65 -6.84
CA LYS A 412 -13.38 37.04 -7.33
C LYS A 412 -14.57 37.95 -6.98
N VAL A 413 -15.17 37.75 -5.82
CA VAL A 413 -16.29 38.54 -5.31
C VAL A 413 -15.86 39.38 -4.10
N GLY A 414 -16.66 40.42 -3.78
CA GLY A 414 -16.40 41.34 -2.71
C GLY A 414 -15.40 42.43 -3.07
N GLU A 415 -15.63 43.64 -2.56
CA GLU A 415 -14.74 44.78 -2.75
C GLU A 415 -13.38 44.56 -2.07
N GLU A 416 -12.28 45.04 -2.67
CA GLU A 416 -10.92 44.93 -2.09
C GLU A 416 -10.85 45.54 -0.70
N LYS A 417 -11.53 46.66 -0.47
CA LYS A 417 -11.60 47.30 0.85
C LYS A 417 -12.15 46.39 1.95
N TRP A 418 -13.10 45.51 1.62
CA TRP A 418 -13.64 44.52 2.56
C TRP A 418 -12.64 43.41 2.84
N LYS A 419 -11.94 42.95 1.82
CA LYS A 419 -10.90 41.91 1.95
C LYS A 419 -9.74 42.43 2.81
N ASP A 420 -9.29 43.68 2.56
CA ASP A 420 -8.23 44.29 3.35
C ASP A 420 -8.63 44.44 4.82
N TRP A 421 -9.89 44.82 5.08
CA TRP A 421 -10.40 44.94 6.44
C TRP A 421 -10.45 43.59 7.16
N LEU A 422 -10.93 42.52 6.50
CA LEU A 422 -10.99 41.18 7.06
C LEU A 422 -9.58 40.61 7.29
N GLN A 423 -8.66 40.86 6.39
CA GLN A 423 -7.27 40.49 6.54
C GLN A 423 -6.64 41.17 7.76
N GLY A 424 -6.83 42.49 7.93
CA GLY A 424 -6.38 43.21 9.11
C GLY A 424 -7.00 42.69 10.40
N LEU A 425 -8.29 42.35 10.39
CA LEU A 425 -8.97 41.77 11.55
C LEU A 425 -8.38 40.40 11.90
N ARG A 426 -8.08 39.55 10.91
CA ARG A 426 -7.44 38.26 11.12
C ARG A 426 -6.06 38.43 11.77
N GLU A 427 -5.22 39.31 11.24
CA GLU A 427 -3.88 39.61 11.76
C GLU A 427 -3.93 40.11 13.21
N GLU A 428 -4.91 40.98 13.55
CA GLU A 428 -5.12 41.44 14.92
C GLU A 428 -5.53 40.27 15.86
N LEU A 429 -6.36 39.32 15.38
CA LEU A 429 -6.77 38.16 16.16
C LEU A 429 -5.60 37.23 16.42
N ASP A 430 -4.78 36.96 15.40
CA ASP A 430 -3.58 36.14 15.51
C ASP A 430 -2.59 36.79 16.51
N ASP A 431 -2.37 38.13 16.47
CA ASP A 431 -1.53 38.87 17.43
C ASP A 431 -2.07 38.73 18.87
N ILE A 432 -3.40 38.88 19.04
CA ILE A 432 -4.02 38.74 20.37
C ILE A 432 -3.82 37.29 20.92
N VAL A 433 -3.95 36.27 20.09
CA VAL A 433 -3.73 34.90 20.52
C VAL A 433 -2.27 34.70 20.93
N GLU A 434 -1.33 35.02 20.04
CA GLU A 434 0.10 34.70 20.24
C GLU A 434 0.72 35.53 21.38
N HIS A 435 0.40 36.83 21.49
CA HIS A 435 1.11 37.73 22.40
C HIS A 435 0.35 38.08 23.67
N LYS A 436 -0.97 37.93 23.71
CA LYS A 436 -1.80 38.37 24.84
C LYS A 436 -2.53 37.23 25.53
N SER A 437 -3.24 36.41 24.79
CA SER A 437 -4.10 35.36 25.39
C SER A 437 -3.28 34.26 26.04
N ASP A 438 -2.28 33.75 25.35
CA ASP A 438 -1.40 32.69 25.85
C ASP A 438 -0.57 33.15 27.04
N ARG A 439 -0.09 34.40 27.00
CA ARG A 439 0.60 35.02 28.13
C ARG A 439 -0.26 35.13 29.38
N ILE A 440 -1.55 35.46 29.23
CA ILE A 440 -2.50 35.49 30.36
C ILE A 440 -2.69 34.10 30.94
N ALA A 441 -2.82 33.04 30.10
CA ALA A 441 -2.94 31.67 30.54
C ALA A 441 -1.72 31.19 31.32
N GLU A 442 -0.50 31.54 30.87
CA GLU A 442 0.76 31.26 31.57
C GLU A 442 0.84 31.97 32.91
N GLN A 443 0.48 33.25 32.98
CA GLN A 443 0.45 34.01 34.24
C GLN A 443 -0.54 33.45 35.25
N LEU A 444 -1.70 32.94 34.78
CA LEU A 444 -2.68 32.25 35.63
C LEU A 444 -2.12 30.94 36.18
N ASP A 445 -1.38 30.18 35.39
CA ASP A 445 -0.70 28.94 35.86
C ASP A 445 0.37 29.24 36.89
N GLU A 446 1.15 30.29 36.70
CA GLU A 446 2.18 30.72 37.67
C GLU A 446 1.53 31.18 39.00
N LEU A 447 0.47 31.96 38.94
CA LEU A 447 -0.29 32.37 40.12
C LEU A 447 -0.90 31.16 40.87
N ARG A 448 -1.43 30.22 40.13
CA ARG A 448 -1.98 28.95 40.69
C ARG A 448 -0.90 28.13 41.41
N SER A 449 0.28 27.99 40.80
CA SER A 449 1.41 27.24 41.38
C SER A 449 1.89 27.90 42.65
N ARG A 450 2.02 29.23 42.69
CA ARG A 450 2.38 30.00 43.90
C ARG A 450 1.32 29.89 45.00
N ALA A 451 0.04 29.82 44.62
CA ALA A 451 -1.06 29.58 45.56
C ALA A 451 -0.95 28.22 46.25
N GLN A 452 -0.61 27.17 45.51
CA GLN A 452 -0.42 25.84 46.02
C GLN A 452 0.82 25.70 46.93
N GLU A 453 1.93 26.37 46.56
CA GLU A 453 3.15 26.39 47.35
C GLU A 453 2.98 27.13 48.71
N SER A 454 2.12 28.14 48.77
CA SER A 454 1.82 28.88 50.00
C SER A 454 0.96 28.12 50.99
N GLU A 455 0.40 26.98 50.61
CA GLU A 455 -0.39 26.07 51.47
C GLU A 455 0.48 24.97 52.12
N GLN A 456 1.72 24.72 51.66
CA GLN A 456 2.69 23.82 52.28
C GLN A 456 3.52 24.55 53.32
#